data_f339a367215a397805b9bfc29961f9e8
#
_entry.id   f339a367215a397805b9bfc29961f9e8
#
_cell.length_a   1.000
_cell.length_b   1.000
_cell.length_c   1.000
_cell.angle_alpha   90.00
_cell.angle_beta   90.00
_cell.angle_gamma   90.00
#
_symmetry.space_group_name_H-M   'P 1'
#
loop_
_entity.id
_entity.type
_entity.pdbx_description
1 polymer ?
#
loop_
_entity_poly.entity_id
_entity_poly.type
_entity_poly.pdbx_seq_one_letter_code
_entity_poly.pdbx_strand_id
1 'polypeptide(L)'
;MKALVVDDSQSMRNIVKAGLKKMGIFDEIIEAVDGLDALEKLREHSPVDLVLLDWYMPNMEGYDCLVKMRENADWSGTRVMMVTTENQQENVIKAVMAGANEYLMKPFTPEMLEEKVKMVLGL
;
A
#
# COMPACT_ATOMS: atom_id res chain seq x y z
N MET A 1 10.91 -10.62 -1.48
CA MET A 1 10.29 -9.35 -1.90
C MET A 1 10.22 -8.37 -0.75
N LYS A 2 10.14 -7.09 -1.03
CA LYS A 2 9.97 -6.02 -0.03
C LYS A 2 8.57 -5.44 -0.09
N ALA A 3 7.97 -5.18 1.07
CA ALA A 3 6.69 -4.50 1.19
C ALA A 3 6.84 -3.24 2.05
N LEU A 4 6.06 -2.22 1.74
CA LEU A 4 5.94 -0.99 2.52
C LEU A 4 4.48 -0.86 2.97
N VAL A 5 4.26 -0.78 4.27
CA VAL A 5 2.94 -0.64 4.88
C VAL A 5 2.78 0.80 5.35
N VAL A 6 1.83 1.52 4.77
CA VAL A 6 1.60 2.95 5.00
C VAL A 6 0.24 3.17 5.63
N ASP A 7 0.22 3.53 6.88
CA ASP A 7 -1.01 3.80 7.66
C ASP A 7 -0.59 4.60 8.89
N ASP A 8 -1.37 5.59 9.30
CA ASP A 8 -1.07 6.36 10.50
C ASP A 8 -1.42 5.61 11.80
N SER A 9 -2.16 4.50 11.69
CA SER A 9 -2.52 3.65 12.82
C SER A 9 -1.49 2.55 13.04
N GLN A 10 -0.81 2.57 14.19
CA GLN A 10 0.14 1.52 14.58
C GLN A 10 -0.54 0.15 14.63
N SER A 11 -1.75 0.09 15.19
CA SER A 11 -2.52 -1.14 15.28
C SER A 11 -2.79 -1.74 13.91
N MET A 12 -3.17 -0.90 12.96
CA MET A 12 -3.45 -1.35 11.60
C MET A 12 -2.18 -1.82 10.89
N ARG A 13 -1.07 -1.10 11.06
CA ARG A 13 0.20 -1.55 10.49
C ARG A 13 0.59 -2.92 11.04
N ASN A 14 0.38 -3.15 12.33
CA ASN A 14 0.68 -4.44 12.96
C ASN A 14 -0.18 -5.56 12.37
N ILE A 15 -1.46 -5.32 12.13
CA ILE A 15 -2.38 -6.29 11.53
C ILE A 15 -1.92 -6.65 10.11
N VAL A 16 -1.63 -5.65 9.30
CA VAL A 16 -1.18 -5.86 7.92
C VAL A 16 0.16 -6.58 7.89
N LYS A 17 1.11 -6.16 8.72
CA LYS A 17 2.43 -6.81 8.80
C LYS A 17 2.31 -8.27 9.19
N ALA A 18 1.46 -8.59 10.16
CA ALA A 18 1.26 -9.99 10.59
C ALA A 18 0.75 -10.84 9.43
N GLY A 19 -0.20 -10.32 8.65
CA GLY A 19 -0.71 -11.00 7.47
C GLY A 19 0.35 -11.23 6.41
N LEU A 20 1.18 -10.23 6.15
CA LEU A 20 2.26 -10.33 5.16
C LEU A 20 3.34 -11.32 5.60
N LYS A 21 3.72 -11.29 6.89
CA LYS A 21 4.72 -12.22 7.44
C LYS A 21 4.26 -13.67 7.31
N LYS A 22 2.98 -13.91 7.53
CA LYS A 22 2.41 -15.26 7.44
C LYS A 22 2.54 -15.85 6.04
N MET A 23 2.56 -15.02 5.00
CA MET A 23 2.71 -15.48 3.62
C MET A 23 4.10 -16.01 3.32
N GLY A 24 5.12 -15.59 4.06
CA GLY A 24 6.49 -16.09 3.94
C GLY A 24 7.23 -15.70 2.67
N ILE A 25 6.75 -14.69 1.95
CA ILE A 25 7.35 -14.24 0.68
C ILE A 25 8.06 -12.89 0.77
N PHE A 26 7.94 -12.20 1.90
CA PHE A 26 8.55 -10.89 2.11
C PHE A 26 9.79 -11.00 2.98
N ASP A 27 10.93 -10.61 2.43
CA ASP A 27 12.22 -10.57 3.14
C ASP A 27 12.27 -9.38 4.11
N GLU A 28 11.63 -8.29 3.72
CA GLU A 28 11.62 -7.04 4.47
C GLU A 28 10.24 -6.38 4.37
N ILE A 29 9.72 -5.94 5.52
CA ILE A 29 8.46 -5.21 5.61
C ILE A 29 8.76 -3.90 6.31
N ILE A 30 8.63 -2.80 5.57
CA ILE A 30 8.94 -1.45 6.03
C ILE A 30 7.64 -0.74 6.40
N GLU A 31 7.67 0.16 7.36
CA GLU A 31 6.50 0.92 7.79
C GLU A 31 6.67 2.41 7.49
N ALA A 32 5.56 3.08 7.17
CA ALA A 32 5.48 4.52 7.08
C ALA A 32 4.18 5.01 7.71
N VAL A 33 4.19 6.21 8.26
CA VAL A 33 3.07 6.75 9.05
C VAL A 33 2.17 7.69 8.25
N ASP A 34 2.63 8.16 7.11
CA ASP A 34 1.86 9.04 6.21
C ASP A 34 2.46 9.02 4.80
N GLY A 35 1.88 9.81 3.90
CA GLY A 35 2.33 9.84 2.51
C GLY A 35 3.73 10.41 2.32
N LEU A 36 4.11 11.42 3.11
CA LEU A 36 5.46 12.00 3.04
C LEU A 36 6.51 10.99 3.50
N ASP A 37 6.24 10.31 4.61
CA ASP A 37 7.12 9.27 5.14
C ASP A 37 7.23 8.10 4.16
N ALA A 38 6.13 7.76 3.48
CA ALA A 38 6.14 6.70 2.47
C ALA A 38 7.09 7.03 1.31
N LEU A 39 7.04 8.27 0.82
CA LEU A 39 7.93 8.70 -0.27
C LEU A 39 9.41 8.65 0.17
N GLU A 40 9.68 9.04 1.41
CA GLU A 40 11.03 8.97 1.97
C GLU A 40 11.52 7.51 2.07
N LYS A 41 10.67 6.61 2.59
CA LYS A 41 10.97 5.18 2.68
C LYS A 41 11.21 4.57 1.30
N LEU A 42 10.47 4.97 0.30
CA LEU A 42 10.69 4.51 -1.07
C LEU A 42 12.06 4.95 -1.60
N ARG A 43 12.48 6.18 -1.32
CA ARG A 43 13.81 6.65 -1.73
C ARG A 43 14.91 5.85 -1.07
N GLU A 44 14.75 5.51 0.22
CA GLU A 44 15.76 4.80 1.02
C GLU A 44 15.85 3.31 0.68
N HIS A 45 14.71 2.68 0.35
CA HIS A 45 14.60 1.22 0.29
C HIS A 45 14.30 0.65 -1.08
N SER A 46 14.11 1.49 -2.11
CA SER A 46 13.80 0.96 -3.45
C SER A 46 14.90 0.03 -3.97
N PRO A 47 14.51 -1.04 -4.70
CA PRO A 47 13.17 -1.33 -5.19
C PRO A 47 12.26 -1.94 -4.12
N VAL A 48 11.01 -1.47 -4.08
CA VAL A 48 9.96 -2.03 -3.23
C VAL A 48 8.92 -2.68 -4.15
N ASP A 49 8.54 -3.92 -3.84
CA ASP A 49 7.65 -4.70 -4.70
C ASP A 49 6.19 -4.31 -4.51
N LEU A 50 5.77 -4.07 -3.27
CA LEU A 50 4.37 -3.79 -2.94
C LEU A 50 4.27 -2.70 -1.89
N VAL A 51 3.43 -1.71 -2.14
CA VAL A 51 3.03 -0.68 -1.16
C VAL A 51 1.56 -0.90 -0.82
N LEU A 52 1.27 -1.07 0.48
CA LEU A 52 -0.09 -1.13 0.99
C LEU A 52 -0.37 0.24 1.62
N LEU A 53 -1.30 0.99 1.06
CA LEU A 53 -1.43 2.43 1.25
C LEU A 53 -2.84 2.81 1.69
N ASP A 54 -2.97 3.39 2.89
CA ASP A 54 -4.24 3.96 3.33
C ASP A 54 -4.50 5.29 2.63
N TRP A 55 -5.77 5.66 2.51
CA TRP A 55 -6.17 6.93 1.91
C TRP A 55 -6.05 8.09 2.92
N TYR A 56 -6.63 7.90 4.11
CA TYR A 56 -6.76 8.97 5.11
C TYR A 56 -5.60 8.97 6.08
N MET A 57 -4.71 9.94 5.91
CA MET A 57 -3.52 10.12 6.76
C MET A 57 -3.21 11.61 6.89
N PRO A 58 -2.57 12.05 7.98
CA PRO A 58 -2.12 13.43 8.11
C PRO A 58 -0.98 13.74 7.14
N ASN A 59 -0.68 15.01 6.96
CA ASN A 59 0.45 15.55 6.19
C ASN A 59 0.35 15.30 4.68
N MET A 60 0.13 14.08 4.23
CA MET A 60 -0.12 13.75 2.82
C MET A 60 -1.02 12.51 2.77
N GLU A 61 -2.17 12.64 2.12
CA GLU A 61 -3.11 11.54 1.93
C GLU A 61 -2.56 10.50 0.96
N GLY A 62 -3.09 9.29 1.07
CA GLY A 62 -2.67 8.18 0.21
C GLY A 62 -2.84 8.44 -1.27
N TYR A 63 -3.94 9.09 -1.66
CA TYR A 63 -4.15 9.43 -3.06
C TYR A 63 -3.03 10.34 -3.61
N ASP A 64 -2.67 11.38 -2.86
CA ASP A 64 -1.61 12.30 -3.27
C ASP A 64 -0.25 11.59 -3.30
N CYS A 65 -0.02 10.68 -2.36
CA CYS A 65 1.17 9.84 -2.34
C CYS A 65 1.24 8.96 -3.60
N LEU A 66 0.12 8.33 -3.97
CA LEU A 66 0.03 7.50 -5.17
C LEU A 66 0.36 8.30 -6.43
N VAL A 67 -0.20 9.50 -6.56
CA VAL A 67 0.06 10.39 -7.70
C VAL A 67 1.56 10.71 -7.78
N LYS A 68 2.17 11.06 -6.64
CA LYS A 68 3.61 11.35 -6.57
C LYS A 68 4.45 10.14 -6.94
N MET A 69 4.07 8.96 -6.48
CA MET A 69 4.78 7.72 -6.85
C MET A 69 4.77 7.50 -8.35
N ARG A 70 3.63 7.70 -8.99
CA ARG A 70 3.49 7.47 -10.44
C ARG A 70 4.14 8.53 -11.30
N GLU A 71 4.53 9.67 -10.72
CA GLU A 71 5.34 10.68 -11.39
C GLU A 71 6.82 10.28 -11.44
N ASN A 72 7.24 9.34 -10.62
CA ASN A 72 8.63 8.88 -10.57
C ASN A 72 8.78 7.57 -11.37
N ALA A 73 9.48 7.63 -12.51
CA ALA A 73 9.68 6.48 -13.39
C ALA A 73 10.42 5.33 -12.69
N ASP A 74 11.27 5.64 -11.71
CA ASP A 74 12.03 4.61 -10.97
C ASP A 74 11.12 3.69 -10.17
N TRP A 75 9.90 4.13 -9.85
CA TRP A 75 8.93 3.37 -9.07
C TRP A 75 7.80 2.80 -9.92
N SER A 76 7.93 2.83 -11.26
CA SER A 76 6.87 2.36 -12.16
C SER A 76 6.54 0.88 -11.97
N GLY A 77 7.51 0.08 -11.54
CA GLY A 77 7.30 -1.35 -11.28
C GLY A 77 6.79 -1.68 -9.88
N THR A 78 6.72 -0.70 -8.98
CA THR A 78 6.20 -0.91 -7.63
C THR A 78 4.68 -1.02 -7.69
N ARG A 79 4.13 -2.13 -7.20
CA ARG A 79 2.69 -2.34 -7.13
C ARG A 79 2.12 -1.58 -5.93
N VAL A 80 0.95 -0.99 -6.10
CA VAL A 80 0.26 -0.27 -5.03
C VAL A 80 -1.11 -0.86 -4.82
N MET A 81 -1.40 -1.26 -3.59
CA MET A 81 -2.71 -1.69 -3.16
C MET A 81 -3.23 -0.69 -2.12
N MET A 82 -4.38 -0.10 -2.40
CA MET A 82 -5.05 0.75 -1.41
C MET A 82 -5.68 -0.15 -0.35
N VAL A 83 -5.50 0.18 0.93
CA VAL A 83 -6.07 -0.54 2.07
C VAL A 83 -6.74 0.49 2.96
N THR A 84 -8.06 0.68 2.84
CA THR A 84 -8.71 1.86 3.41
C THR A 84 -10.21 1.65 3.64
N THR A 85 -10.79 2.53 4.46
CA THR A 85 -12.24 2.64 4.64
C THR A 85 -12.91 3.43 3.52
N GLU A 86 -12.14 4.11 2.65
CA GLU A 86 -12.72 4.87 1.54
C GLU A 86 -13.40 3.93 0.55
N ASN A 87 -14.73 4.07 0.40
CA ASN A 87 -15.53 3.16 -0.40
C ASN A 87 -16.43 3.86 -1.43
N GLN A 88 -16.32 5.18 -1.58
CA GLN A 88 -17.08 5.88 -2.61
C GLN A 88 -16.57 5.47 -3.98
N GLN A 89 -17.46 5.04 -4.84
CA GLN A 89 -17.12 4.49 -6.15
C GLN A 89 -16.25 5.44 -6.97
N GLU A 90 -16.57 6.73 -6.98
CA GLU A 90 -15.80 7.72 -7.73
C GLU A 90 -14.36 7.84 -7.24
N ASN A 91 -14.13 7.68 -5.94
CA ASN A 91 -12.77 7.74 -5.36
C ASN A 91 -12.00 6.45 -5.62
N VAL A 92 -12.67 5.30 -5.57
CA VAL A 92 -12.05 4.02 -5.95
C VAL A 92 -11.58 4.07 -7.40
N ILE A 93 -12.44 4.54 -8.31
CA ILE A 93 -12.11 4.71 -9.73
C ILE A 93 -10.94 5.69 -9.90
N LYS A 94 -10.98 6.81 -9.17
CA LYS A 94 -9.93 7.83 -9.20
C LYS A 94 -8.57 7.24 -8.83
N ALA A 95 -8.51 6.41 -7.79
CA ALA A 95 -7.28 5.75 -7.37
C ALA A 95 -6.76 4.78 -8.43
N VAL A 96 -7.65 3.96 -9.01
CA VAL A 96 -7.29 3.02 -10.07
C VAL A 96 -6.75 3.77 -11.28
N MET A 97 -7.41 4.85 -11.68
CA MET A 97 -6.99 5.70 -12.80
C MET A 97 -5.64 6.37 -12.53
N ALA A 98 -5.34 6.66 -11.27
CA ALA A 98 -4.05 7.25 -10.87
C ALA A 98 -2.93 6.21 -10.80
N GLY A 99 -3.24 4.92 -10.93
CA GLY A 99 -2.23 3.87 -10.99
C GLY A 99 -2.20 2.90 -9.82
N ALA A 100 -3.25 2.85 -8.98
CA ALA A 100 -3.40 1.79 -7.99
C ALA A 100 -3.67 0.46 -8.70
N ASN A 101 -2.97 -0.58 -8.28
CA ASN A 101 -3.07 -1.90 -8.90
C ASN A 101 -4.16 -2.77 -8.28
N GLU A 102 -4.52 -2.51 -7.03
CA GLU A 102 -5.54 -3.27 -6.30
C GLU A 102 -6.13 -2.40 -5.18
N TYR A 103 -7.28 -2.83 -4.66
CA TYR A 103 -8.01 -2.08 -3.64
C TYR A 103 -8.63 -3.05 -2.62
N LEU A 104 -8.38 -2.84 -1.33
CA LEU A 104 -8.91 -3.65 -0.25
C LEU A 104 -9.62 -2.75 0.76
N MET A 105 -10.92 -3.02 0.99
CA MET A 105 -11.73 -2.27 1.95
C MET A 105 -11.47 -2.74 3.37
N LYS A 106 -11.41 -1.78 4.31
CA LYS A 106 -11.47 -2.09 5.75
C LYS A 106 -12.93 -2.10 6.19
N PRO A 107 -13.35 -3.00 7.08
CA PRO A 107 -12.56 -4.09 7.66
C PRO A 107 -12.38 -5.26 6.68
N PHE A 108 -11.28 -5.99 6.83
CA PHE A 108 -10.98 -7.15 6.01
C PHE A 108 -10.56 -8.33 6.90
N THR A 109 -10.69 -9.55 6.37
CA THR A 109 -10.19 -10.75 7.04
C THR A 109 -8.74 -11.02 6.60
N PRO A 110 -7.97 -11.80 7.38
CA PRO A 110 -6.63 -12.22 6.96
C PRO A 110 -6.63 -12.90 5.59
N GLU A 111 -7.65 -13.69 5.30
CA GLU A 111 -7.80 -14.40 4.02
C GLU A 111 -8.01 -13.43 2.86
N MET A 112 -8.79 -12.38 3.07
CA MET A 112 -9.02 -11.34 2.06
C MET A 112 -7.73 -10.60 1.74
N LEU A 113 -6.94 -10.26 2.76
CA LEU A 113 -5.65 -9.60 2.57
C LEU A 113 -4.71 -10.49 1.74
N GLU A 114 -4.57 -11.76 2.14
CA GLU A 114 -3.71 -12.71 1.44
C GLU A 114 -4.12 -12.87 -0.02
N GLU A 115 -5.41 -13.04 -0.28
CA GLU A 115 -5.94 -13.19 -1.64
C GLU A 115 -5.61 -11.98 -2.51
N LYS A 116 -5.84 -10.75 -2.00
CA LYS A 116 -5.56 -9.53 -2.74
C LYS A 116 -4.07 -9.35 -2.99
N VAL A 117 -3.22 -9.64 -2.02
CA VAL A 117 -1.77 -9.58 -2.19
C VAL A 117 -1.32 -10.55 -3.29
N LYS A 118 -1.83 -11.77 -3.28
CA LYS A 118 -1.51 -12.75 -4.34
C LYS A 118 -1.94 -12.24 -5.71
N MET A 119 -3.14 -11.68 -5.81
CA MET A 119 -3.66 -11.13 -7.06
C MET A 119 -2.76 -10.01 -7.59
N VAL A 120 -2.39 -9.07 -6.76
CA VAL A 120 -1.60 -7.91 -7.19
C VAL A 120 -0.18 -8.30 -7.59
N LEU A 121 0.37 -9.33 -6.96
CA LEU A 121 1.74 -9.81 -7.26
C LEU A 121 1.76 -10.88 -8.36
N GLY A 122 0.60 -11.34 -8.83
CA GLY A 122 0.52 -12.36 -9.87
C GLY A 122 0.88 -13.76 -9.39
N LEU A 123 0.58 -14.03 -8.14
CA LEU A 123 0.89 -15.35 -7.52
C LEU A 123 -0.28 -16.32 -7.58
#